data_cdabc29e8fa66bf2f090bd122538cc1a
#
_entry.id   cdabc29e8fa66bf2f090bd122538cc1a
#
_cell.length_a   1.000
_cell.length_b   1.000
_cell.length_c   1.000
_cell.angle_alpha   90.00
_cell.angle_beta   90.00
_cell.angle_gamma   90.00
#
_symmetry.space_group_name_H-M   'P 1'
#
loop_
_entity.id
_entity.type
_entity.pdbx_description
1 polymer ?
#
loop_
_entity_poly.entity_id
_entity_poly.type
_entity_poly.pdbx_seq_one_letter_code
_entity_poly.pdbx_strand_id
1 'polypeptide(L)'
;SEDGRRWLEKELSTCDVLLQNFKESDLKKFNLHPEKLAKKFPNVIHIRLVGFAESPERLAYDVVMQAETGFMHMNGTPENGGVKIPVAMIDILASHQMRSAVTTGLYARERGATGWYAQVSLELSGIAALVNQATNYLMNDSVPQPRGSIHPNIAPYGEQLKFEDGNLVLAIGSDAQFMSLCEVLGKPELGRDSRYLTNHD
;
A
#
# COMPACT_ATOMS: atom_id res chain seq x y z
N SER A 1 -13.89 -20.27 26.37
CA SER A 1 -15.00 -20.92 27.08
C SER A 1 -16.08 -21.36 26.11
N GLU A 2 -16.93 -22.26 26.50
CA GLU A 2 -18.06 -22.73 25.70
C GLU A 2 -19.11 -21.63 25.52
N ASP A 3 -19.31 -20.82 26.56
CA ASP A 3 -20.20 -19.66 26.50
C ASP A 3 -19.72 -18.62 25.49
N GLY A 4 -18.42 -18.38 25.42
CA GLY A 4 -17.85 -17.47 24.41
C GLY A 4 -18.06 -17.97 22.97
N ARG A 5 -18.00 -19.28 22.74
CA ARG A 5 -18.32 -19.85 21.42
C ARG A 5 -19.80 -19.71 21.08
N ARG A 6 -20.70 -20.00 22.04
CA ARG A 6 -22.14 -19.80 21.84
C ARG A 6 -22.49 -18.34 21.56
N TRP A 7 -21.86 -17.43 22.29
CA TRP A 7 -22.03 -15.99 22.03
C TRP A 7 -21.56 -15.63 20.61
N LEU A 8 -20.34 -16.04 20.21
CA LEU A 8 -19.82 -15.77 18.88
C LEU A 8 -20.72 -16.32 17.76
N GLU A 9 -21.21 -17.53 17.91
CA GLU A 9 -22.14 -18.14 16.95
C GLU A 9 -23.46 -17.36 16.84
N LYS A 10 -23.96 -16.84 17.95
CA LYS A 10 -25.15 -15.99 17.97
C LYS A 10 -24.90 -14.69 17.20
N GLU A 11 -23.76 -14.02 17.44
CA GLU A 11 -23.39 -12.79 16.71
C GLU A 11 -23.22 -13.07 15.20
N LEU A 12 -22.53 -14.14 14.83
CA LEU A 12 -22.34 -14.55 13.43
C LEU A 12 -23.66 -14.86 12.70
N SER A 13 -24.71 -15.27 13.43
CA SER A 13 -26.02 -15.52 12.80
C SER A 13 -26.77 -14.25 12.40
N THR A 14 -26.35 -13.09 12.87
CA THR A 14 -27.01 -11.80 12.66
C THR A 14 -26.11 -10.75 12.01
N CYS A 15 -24.79 -10.98 11.94
CA CYS A 15 -23.87 -10.03 11.33
C CYS A 15 -23.78 -10.22 9.81
N ASP A 16 -23.50 -9.14 9.11
CA ASP A 16 -23.24 -9.13 7.65
C ASP A 16 -21.78 -9.44 7.33
N VAL A 17 -20.86 -8.97 8.13
CA VAL A 17 -19.42 -9.01 7.86
C VAL A 17 -18.66 -9.46 9.10
N LEU A 18 -17.74 -10.38 8.92
CA LEU A 18 -16.73 -10.77 9.90
C LEU A 18 -15.36 -10.30 9.41
N LEU A 19 -14.74 -9.37 10.15
CA LEU A 19 -13.33 -9.02 9.99
C LEU A 19 -12.52 -9.67 11.10
N GLN A 20 -11.42 -10.34 10.74
CA GLN A 20 -10.57 -10.98 11.76
C GLN A 20 -9.10 -11.03 11.30
N ASN A 21 -8.20 -11.08 12.28
CA ASN A 21 -6.74 -11.21 12.09
C ASN A 21 -6.16 -12.34 12.95
N PHE A 22 -6.93 -13.37 13.22
CA PHE A 22 -6.50 -14.51 14.02
C PHE A 22 -5.47 -15.36 13.29
N LYS A 23 -4.53 -15.93 14.04
CA LYS A 23 -3.62 -16.96 13.57
C LYS A 23 -4.37 -18.24 13.24
N GLU A 24 -3.77 -19.10 12.44
CA GLU A 24 -4.36 -20.38 12.03
C GLU A 24 -4.74 -21.26 13.22
N SER A 25 -3.88 -21.30 14.27
CA SER A 25 -4.15 -22.00 15.52
C SER A 25 -5.41 -21.51 16.23
N ASP A 26 -5.67 -20.20 16.20
CA ASP A 26 -6.86 -19.60 16.81
C ASP A 26 -8.10 -19.81 15.94
N LEU A 27 -7.98 -19.85 14.61
CA LEU A 27 -9.10 -20.24 13.73
C LEU A 27 -9.61 -21.64 14.06
N LYS A 28 -8.71 -22.60 14.32
CA LYS A 28 -9.08 -23.95 14.77
C LYS A 28 -9.79 -23.90 16.12
N LYS A 29 -9.20 -23.16 17.07
CA LYS A 29 -9.73 -23.02 18.42
C LYS A 29 -11.13 -22.40 18.47
N PHE A 30 -11.37 -21.38 17.65
CA PHE A 30 -12.64 -20.66 17.60
C PHE A 30 -13.61 -21.19 16.54
N ASN A 31 -13.19 -22.19 15.75
CA ASN A 31 -13.98 -22.78 14.67
C ASN A 31 -14.34 -21.76 13.56
N LEU A 32 -13.39 -20.88 13.24
CA LEU A 32 -13.54 -19.78 12.28
C LEU A 32 -12.88 -20.07 10.92
N HIS A 33 -12.65 -21.33 10.59
CA HIS A 33 -12.16 -21.70 9.27
C HIS A 33 -13.14 -21.28 8.16
N PRO A 34 -12.65 -20.71 7.05
CA PRO A 34 -13.50 -20.18 5.99
C PRO A 34 -14.54 -21.18 5.48
N GLU A 35 -14.13 -22.42 5.22
CA GLU A 35 -15.02 -23.46 4.73
C GLU A 35 -16.14 -23.83 5.72
N LYS A 36 -15.86 -23.80 7.01
CA LYS A 36 -16.85 -24.08 8.05
C LYS A 36 -17.81 -22.90 8.22
N LEU A 37 -17.28 -21.69 8.18
CA LEU A 37 -18.08 -20.48 8.24
C LEU A 37 -19.01 -20.38 7.04
N ALA A 38 -18.51 -20.61 5.83
CA ALA A 38 -19.31 -20.58 4.62
C ALA A 38 -20.47 -21.56 4.64
N LYS A 39 -20.29 -22.77 5.23
CA LYS A 39 -21.34 -23.77 5.39
C LYS A 39 -22.37 -23.38 6.46
N LYS A 40 -21.91 -22.85 7.60
CA LYS A 40 -22.78 -22.56 8.75
C LYS A 40 -23.45 -21.18 8.65
N PHE A 41 -22.76 -20.19 8.07
CA PHE A 41 -23.19 -18.80 7.94
C PHE A 41 -22.98 -18.30 6.50
N PRO A 42 -23.71 -18.85 5.52
CA PRO A 42 -23.45 -18.60 4.10
C PRO A 42 -23.63 -17.14 3.67
N ASN A 43 -24.34 -16.34 4.44
CA ASN A 43 -24.58 -14.92 4.16
C ASN A 43 -23.53 -13.98 4.76
N VAL A 44 -22.64 -14.50 5.65
CA VAL A 44 -21.59 -13.69 6.27
C VAL A 44 -20.43 -13.51 5.28
N ILE A 45 -20.05 -12.28 5.08
CA ILE A 45 -18.85 -11.90 4.33
C ILE A 45 -17.66 -12.00 5.28
N HIS A 46 -16.77 -12.95 5.04
CA HIS A 46 -15.64 -13.22 5.90
C HIS A 46 -14.35 -12.67 5.29
N ILE A 47 -13.74 -11.69 5.94
CA ILE A 47 -12.46 -11.09 5.54
C ILE A 47 -11.42 -11.39 6.62
N ARG A 48 -10.32 -11.98 6.21
CA ARG A 48 -9.17 -12.27 7.07
C ARG A 48 -7.99 -11.37 6.72
N LEU A 49 -7.42 -10.69 7.72
CA LEU A 49 -6.13 -10.01 7.60
C LEU A 49 -5.02 -10.93 8.09
N VAL A 50 -3.96 -11.04 7.30
CA VAL A 50 -2.72 -11.77 7.65
C VAL A 50 -1.51 -10.89 7.40
N GLY A 51 -0.38 -11.19 8.01
CA GLY A 51 0.88 -10.51 7.73
C GLY A 51 1.43 -10.87 6.36
N PHE A 52 1.68 -12.16 6.16
CA PHE A 52 2.24 -12.75 4.95
C PHE A 52 1.23 -13.68 4.30
N ALA A 53 1.08 -13.59 2.98
CA ALA A 53 0.08 -14.34 2.24
C ALA A 53 0.32 -15.86 2.33
N GLU A 54 1.56 -16.30 2.17
CA GLU A 54 1.95 -17.71 2.16
C GLU A 54 2.40 -18.23 3.53
N SER A 55 2.57 -17.35 4.52
CA SER A 55 3.01 -17.69 5.87
C SER A 55 2.14 -17.00 6.93
N PRO A 56 0.84 -17.35 7.03
CA PRO A 56 -0.13 -16.63 7.86
C PRO A 56 0.12 -16.75 9.38
N GLU A 57 1.02 -17.66 9.81
CA GLU A 57 1.47 -17.76 11.19
C GLU A 57 2.61 -16.80 11.55
N ARG A 58 3.31 -16.27 10.52
CA ARG A 58 4.41 -15.34 10.75
C ARG A 58 3.85 -14.03 11.29
N LEU A 59 4.45 -13.56 12.40
CA LEU A 59 4.08 -12.27 12.99
C LEU A 59 4.48 -11.12 12.06
N ALA A 60 3.57 -10.17 11.94
CA ALA A 60 3.75 -8.99 11.12
C ALA A 60 3.27 -7.74 11.86
N TYR A 61 3.99 -6.65 11.63
CA TYR A 61 3.65 -5.30 12.05
C TYR A 61 3.94 -4.37 10.89
N ASP A 62 3.28 -3.23 10.82
CA ASP A 62 3.50 -2.23 9.78
C ASP A 62 4.99 -1.94 9.53
N VAL A 63 5.77 -1.70 10.58
CA VAL A 63 7.21 -1.41 10.46
C VAL A 63 8.00 -2.57 9.85
N VAL A 64 7.63 -3.81 10.16
CA VAL A 64 8.23 -5.02 9.57
C VAL A 64 7.89 -5.05 8.07
N MET A 65 6.63 -4.76 7.73
CA MET A 65 6.20 -4.72 6.34
C MET A 65 6.84 -3.59 5.55
N GLN A 66 7.03 -2.42 6.14
CA GLN A 66 7.78 -1.34 5.48
C GLN A 66 9.21 -1.75 5.13
N ALA A 67 9.85 -2.56 5.98
CA ALA A 67 11.19 -3.12 5.70
C ALA A 67 11.13 -4.20 4.61
N GLU A 68 10.27 -5.21 4.77
CA GLU A 68 10.16 -6.38 3.89
C GLU A 68 9.70 -6.01 2.46
N THR A 69 8.83 -5.02 2.32
CA THR A 69 8.32 -4.56 1.02
C THR A 69 9.16 -3.46 0.38
N GLY A 70 10.28 -3.05 1.01
CA GLY A 70 11.23 -2.11 0.45
C GLY A 70 10.92 -0.63 0.71
N PHE A 71 9.80 -0.28 1.34
CA PHE A 71 9.48 1.12 1.64
C PHE A 71 10.54 1.79 2.52
N MET A 72 11.04 1.09 3.54
CA MET A 72 12.13 1.64 4.36
C MET A 72 13.40 1.86 3.57
N HIS A 73 13.75 0.93 2.64
CA HIS A 73 14.97 1.04 1.85
C HIS A 73 14.97 2.29 0.96
N MET A 74 13.86 2.56 0.25
CA MET A 74 13.78 3.69 -0.68
C MET A 74 13.41 5.02 -0.03
N ASN A 75 13.00 5.03 1.24
CA ASN A 75 12.68 6.26 1.98
C ASN A 75 13.92 6.86 2.63
N GLY A 76 14.03 8.19 2.61
CA GLY A 76 15.17 8.93 3.13
C GLY A 76 16.03 9.55 2.05
N THR A 77 17.24 9.98 2.42
CA THR A 77 18.25 10.55 1.51
C THR A 77 19.38 9.55 1.28
N PRO A 78 20.24 9.75 0.28
CA PRO A 78 21.43 8.91 0.08
C PRO A 78 22.30 8.73 1.33
N GLU A 79 22.37 9.79 2.18
CA GLU A 79 23.17 9.80 3.41
C GLU A 79 22.43 9.11 4.58
N ASN A 80 21.10 9.18 4.59
CA ASN A 80 20.23 8.69 5.68
C ASN A 80 19.11 7.79 5.16
N GLY A 81 19.43 6.89 4.24
CA GLY A 81 18.47 5.90 3.73
C GLY A 81 18.04 4.88 4.79
N GLY A 82 17.03 4.10 4.50
CA GLY A 82 16.52 3.07 5.38
C GLY A 82 15.62 3.60 6.50
N VAL A 83 14.95 4.72 6.28
CA VAL A 83 14.07 5.37 7.27
C VAL A 83 12.62 4.93 7.05
N LYS A 84 11.95 4.52 8.13
CA LYS A 84 10.52 4.20 8.05
C LYS A 84 9.66 5.44 7.77
N ILE A 85 8.56 5.27 7.06
CA ILE A 85 7.51 6.29 6.98
C ILE A 85 6.90 6.49 8.38
N PRO A 86 6.68 7.73 8.85
CA PRO A 86 6.27 8.00 10.23
C PRO A 86 4.84 7.57 10.57
N VAL A 87 4.07 7.11 9.60
CA VAL A 87 2.72 6.57 9.77
C VAL A 87 2.70 5.07 9.49
N ALA A 88 1.69 4.35 9.99
CA ALA A 88 1.45 2.94 9.70
C ALA A 88 0.87 2.79 8.28
N MET A 89 1.68 3.07 7.27
CA MET A 89 1.25 3.19 5.87
C MET A 89 0.74 1.86 5.33
N ILE A 90 1.40 0.76 5.65
CA ILE A 90 1.02 -0.57 5.15
C ILE A 90 -0.31 -1.01 5.76
N ASP A 91 -0.55 -0.71 7.04
CA ASP A 91 -1.84 -0.97 7.70
C ASP A 91 -2.98 -0.18 7.03
N ILE A 92 -2.73 1.08 6.66
CA ILE A 92 -3.70 1.91 5.93
C ILE A 92 -4.00 1.30 4.56
N LEU A 93 -2.98 0.90 3.80
CA LEU A 93 -3.14 0.25 2.49
C LEU A 93 -3.94 -1.05 2.60
N ALA A 94 -3.61 -1.90 3.59
CA ALA A 94 -4.35 -3.13 3.84
C ALA A 94 -5.80 -2.85 4.24
N SER A 95 -6.07 -1.81 5.02
CA SER A 95 -7.44 -1.42 5.38
C SER A 95 -8.28 -1.03 4.15
N HIS A 96 -7.67 -0.36 3.16
CA HIS A 96 -8.33 -0.07 1.90
C HIS A 96 -8.63 -1.34 1.08
N GLN A 97 -7.71 -2.32 1.07
CA GLN A 97 -7.95 -3.62 0.43
C GLN A 97 -9.06 -4.39 1.14
N MET A 98 -9.08 -4.40 2.48
CA MET A 98 -10.16 -5.01 3.26
C MET A 98 -11.50 -4.36 2.96
N ARG A 99 -11.58 -3.03 2.90
CA ARG A 99 -12.80 -2.31 2.50
C ARG A 99 -13.26 -2.72 1.11
N SER A 100 -12.34 -2.80 0.14
CA SER A 100 -12.66 -3.26 -1.21
C SER A 100 -13.20 -4.68 -1.21
N ALA A 101 -12.57 -5.59 -0.46
CA ALA A 101 -13.04 -6.97 -0.31
C ALA A 101 -14.45 -7.07 0.31
N VAL A 102 -14.73 -6.26 1.34
CA VAL A 102 -16.07 -6.17 1.95
C VAL A 102 -17.09 -5.70 0.92
N THR A 103 -16.82 -4.59 0.22
CA THR A 103 -17.74 -4.05 -0.78
C THR A 103 -18.01 -5.04 -1.92
N THR A 104 -16.97 -5.73 -2.39
CA THR A 104 -17.11 -6.77 -3.40
C THR A 104 -17.94 -7.94 -2.90
N GLY A 105 -17.74 -8.36 -1.65
CA GLY A 105 -18.52 -9.42 -1.02
C GLY A 105 -20.00 -9.05 -0.86
N LEU A 106 -20.29 -7.81 -0.44
CA LEU A 106 -21.68 -7.30 -0.37
C LEU A 106 -22.34 -7.31 -1.74
N TYR A 107 -21.65 -6.80 -2.75
CA TYR A 107 -22.16 -6.83 -4.14
C TYR A 107 -22.37 -8.26 -4.65
N ALA A 108 -21.43 -9.17 -4.38
CA ALA A 108 -21.55 -10.57 -4.79
C ALA A 108 -22.76 -11.24 -4.10
N ARG A 109 -22.98 -10.98 -2.82
CA ARG A 109 -24.13 -11.47 -2.06
C ARG A 109 -25.47 -11.01 -2.66
N GLU A 110 -25.57 -9.72 -3.03
CA GLU A 110 -26.74 -9.18 -3.71
C GLU A 110 -26.98 -9.86 -5.09
N ARG A 111 -25.95 -10.42 -5.68
CA ARG A 111 -26.02 -11.21 -6.94
C ARG A 111 -26.22 -12.70 -6.69
N GLY A 112 -26.49 -13.11 -5.46
CA GLY A 112 -26.81 -14.49 -5.08
C GLY A 112 -25.60 -15.36 -4.70
N ALA A 113 -24.41 -14.78 -4.58
CA ALA A 113 -23.25 -15.51 -4.06
C ALA A 113 -23.41 -15.79 -2.55
N THR A 114 -22.91 -16.95 -2.12
CA THR A 114 -22.90 -17.35 -0.71
C THR A 114 -21.50 -17.78 -0.29
N GLY A 115 -21.21 -17.71 1.02
CA GLY A 115 -19.94 -18.15 1.58
C GLY A 115 -18.74 -17.34 1.15
N TRP A 116 -18.92 -16.03 0.92
CA TRP A 116 -17.83 -15.13 0.47
C TRP A 116 -16.69 -15.08 1.50
N TYR A 117 -15.49 -15.35 1.01
CA TYR A 117 -14.26 -15.22 1.78
C TYR A 117 -13.18 -14.50 1.00
N ALA A 118 -12.45 -13.60 1.65
CA ALA A 118 -11.23 -13.01 1.10
C ALA A 118 -10.15 -12.94 2.18
N GLN A 119 -8.91 -13.17 1.77
CA GLN A 119 -7.73 -12.94 2.57
C GLN A 119 -6.98 -11.74 2.05
N VAL A 120 -6.69 -10.77 2.91
CA VAL A 120 -5.85 -9.61 2.65
C VAL A 120 -4.55 -9.80 3.43
N SER A 121 -3.41 -9.56 2.80
CA SER A 121 -2.13 -9.56 3.50
C SER A 121 -1.49 -8.18 3.52
N LEU A 122 -0.81 -7.87 4.61
CA LEU A 122 -0.02 -6.64 4.73
C LEU A 122 1.09 -6.61 3.67
N GLU A 123 1.80 -7.74 3.50
CA GLU A 123 2.86 -7.91 2.50
C GLU A 123 2.39 -7.54 1.09
N LEU A 124 1.34 -8.21 0.58
CA LEU A 124 0.83 -7.93 -0.77
C LEU A 124 0.25 -6.53 -0.92
N SER A 125 -0.31 -5.97 0.16
CA SER A 125 -0.78 -4.58 0.16
C SER A 125 0.38 -3.60 0.01
N GLY A 126 1.50 -3.85 0.67
CA GLY A 126 2.73 -3.07 0.51
C GLY A 126 3.33 -3.23 -0.89
N ILE A 127 3.48 -4.47 -1.37
CA ILE A 127 4.04 -4.74 -2.72
C ILE A 127 3.19 -4.06 -3.81
N ALA A 128 1.86 -4.16 -3.73
CA ALA A 128 0.96 -3.52 -4.69
C ALA A 128 1.10 -1.98 -4.72
N ALA A 129 1.52 -1.38 -3.62
CA ALA A 129 1.70 0.07 -3.50
C ALA A 129 3.08 0.58 -3.99
N LEU A 130 4.00 -0.29 -4.40
CA LEU A 130 5.29 0.11 -4.99
C LEU A 130 5.14 0.78 -6.36
N VAL A 131 4.08 0.48 -7.08
CA VAL A 131 3.66 1.10 -8.36
C VAL A 131 4.83 1.25 -9.35
N ASN A 132 5.25 2.51 -9.63
CA ASN A 132 6.33 2.82 -10.57
C ASN A 132 7.69 2.27 -10.12
N GLN A 133 7.96 2.18 -8.83
CA GLN A 133 9.22 1.62 -8.32
C GLN A 133 9.31 0.11 -8.62
N ALA A 134 8.23 -0.64 -8.44
CA ALA A 134 8.17 -2.04 -8.86
C ALA A 134 8.32 -2.16 -10.37
N THR A 135 7.69 -1.28 -11.17
CA THR A 135 7.80 -1.28 -12.63
C THR A 135 9.24 -0.99 -13.07
N ASN A 136 9.92 -0.02 -12.45
CA ASN A 136 11.32 0.27 -12.75
C ASN A 136 12.22 -0.95 -12.54
N TYR A 137 12.01 -1.68 -11.45
CA TYR A 137 12.74 -2.91 -11.18
C TYR A 137 12.43 -4.02 -12.20
N LEU A 138 11.14 -4.31 -12.41
CA LEU A 138 10.70 -5.41 -13.27
C LEU A 138 11.04 -5.21 -14.75
N MET A 139 11.12 -3.95 -15.22
CA MET A 139 11.36 -3.65 -16.63
C MET A 139 12.84 -3.36 -16.94
N ASN A 140 13.59 -2.83 -15.98
CA ASN A 140 14.94 -2.34 -16.22
C ASN A 140 15.96 -2.77 -15.14
N ASP A 141 15.61 -3.69 -14.23
CA ASP A 141 16.44 -4.09 -13.09
C ASP A 141 16.89 -2.90 -12.20
N SER A 142 16.16 -1.79 -12.28
CA SER A 142 16.49 -0.58 -11.53
C SER A 142 16.00 -0.71 -10.08
N VAL A 143 16.92 -1.09 -9.19
CA VAL A 143 16.62 -1.20 -7.75
C VAL A 143 16.38 0.20 -7.17
N PRO A 144 15.20 0.44 -6.57
CA PRO A 144 14.90 1.72 -5.92
C PRO A 144 15.97 2.12 -4.91
N GLN A 145 16.35 3.40 -4.92
CA GLN A 145 17.33 3.95 -3.98
C GLN A 145 16.72 5.13 -3.22
N PRO A 146 17.22 5.43 -2.00
CA PRO A 146 16.82 6.62 -1.28
C PRO A 146 17.31 7.87 -2.00
N ARG A 147 16.37 8.73 -2.43
CA ARG A 147 16.64 9.94 -3.22
C ARG A 147 16.12 11.22 -2.57
N GLY A 148 15.74 11.16 -1.29
CA GLY A 148 15.06 12.28 -0.64
C GLY A 148 13.70 12.53 -1.28
N SER A 149 13.47 13.76 -1.72
CA SER A 149 12.24 14.17 -2.39
C SER A 149 12.28 14.10 -3.92
N ILE A 150 13.40 13.67 -4.52
CA ILE A 150 13.55 13.56 -5.96
C ILE A 150 12.71 12.42 -6.52
N HIS A 151 11.89 12.70 -7.53
CA HIS A 151 11.08 11.68 -8.20
C HIS A 151 11.96 10.73 -9.03
N PRO A 152 11.71 9.42 -9.01
CA PRO A 152 12.57 8.43 -9.69
C PRO A 152 12.52 8.47 -11.22
N ASN A 153 11.45 9.03 -11.81
CA ASN A 153 11.20 8.97 -13.25
C ASN A 153 10.98 10.34 -13.91
N ILE A 154 10.84 11.41 -13.14
CA ILE A 154 10.50 12.75 -13.65
C ILE A 154 11.40 13.77 -12.96
N ALA A 155 12.04 14.66 -13.72
CA ALA A 155 12.86 15.74 -13.20
C ALA A 155 12.49 17.08 -13.89
N PRO A 156 12.50 18.19 -13.16
CA PRO A 156 12.59 18.35 -11.71
C PRO A 156 11.20 18.24 -11.05
N TYR A 157 10.89 17.10 -10.45
CA TYR A 157 9.60 16.87 -9.78
C TYR A 157 9.82 16.35 -8.36
N GLY A 158 9.19 17.03 -7.40
CA GLY A 158 9.34 16.72 -5.97
C GLY A 158 10.62 17.29 -5.35
N GLU A 159 11.52 17.85 -6.11
CA GLU A 159 12.75 18.43 -5.60
C GLU A 159 12.48 19.58 -4.63
N GLN A 160 13.17 19.52 -3.50
CA GLN A 160 13.10 20.56 -2.47
C GLN A 160 14.28 21.50 -2.58
N LEU A 161 14.00 22.73 -2.95
CA LEU A 161 15.00 23.81 -3.01
C LEU A 161 14.95 24.62 -1.71
N LYS A 162 16.12 24.86 -1.14
CA LYS A 162 16.28 25.67 0.07
C LYS A 162 16.64 27.12 -0.31
N PHE A 163 15.87 28.06 0.22
CA PHE A 163 16.08 29.50 0.10
C PHE A 163 16.42 30.09 1.47
N GLU A 164 16.80 31.39 1.47
CA GLU A 164 17.13 32.10 2.73
C GLU A 164 15.93 32.19 3.68
N ASP A 165 14.72 32.32 3.13
CA ASP A 165 13.47 32.53 3.86
C ASP A 165 12.55 31.30 3.91
N GLY A 166 12.96 30.15 3.34
CA GLY A 166 12.13 28.95 3.36
C GLY A 166 12.56 27.84 2.40
N ASN A 167 11.63 26.92 2.17
CA ASN A 167 11.81 25.84 1.22
C ASN A 167 10.73 25.88 0.15
N LEU A 168 11.10 25.57 -1.08
CA LEU A 168 10.19 25.40 -2.21
C LEU A 168 10.23 23.95 -2.69
N VAL A 169 9.06 23.40 -3.02
CA VAL A 169 8.97 22.09 -3.69
C VAL A 169 8.59 22.33 -5.14
N LEU A 170 9.37 21.79 -6.06
CA LEU A 170 9.08 21.86 -7.49
C LEU A 170 8.11 20.75 -7.90
N ALA A 171 7.14 21.08 -8.75
CA ALA A 171 6.20 20.15 -9.35
C ALA A 171 6.17 20.34 -10.88
N ILE A 172 7.32 20.16 -11.50
CA ILE A 172 7.51 20.33 -12.96
C ILE A 172 7.46 18.94 -13.60
N GLY A 173 6.37 18.62 -14.25
CA GLY A 173 6.11 17.31 -14.86
C GLY A 173 6.02 17.32 -16.39
N SER A 174 6.33 18.46 -17.05
CA SER A 174 6.34 18.56 -18.51
C SER A 174 7.34 19.60 -19.01
N ASP A 175 7.78 19.43 -20.27
CA ASP A 175 8.74 20.34 -20.91
C ASP A 175 8.21 21.79 -20.96
N ALA A 176 6.90 21.96 -21.20
CA ALA A 176 6.28 23.29 -21.19
C ALA A 176 6.34 23.96 -19.80
N GLN A 177 6.14 23.20 -18.73
CA GLN A 177 6.28 23.71 -17.37
C GLN A 177 7.74 24.06 -17.05
N PHE A 178 8.69 23.26 -17.54
CA PHE A 178 10.12 23.57 -17.39
C PHE A 178 10.51 24.88 -18.10
N MET A 179 10.03 25.08 -19.34
CA MET A 179 10.23 26.37 -20.04
C MET A 179 9.69 27.55 -19.23
N SER A 180 8.46 27.44 -18.72
CA SER A 180 7.85 28.47 -17.88
C SER A 180 8.65 28.73 -16.59
N LEU A 181 9.17 27.66 -15.95
CA LEU A 181 10.06 27.82 -14.79
C LEU A 181 11.31 28.61 -15.16
N CYS A 182 11.96 28.33 -16.30
CA CYS A 182 13.12 29.02 -16.76
C CYS A 182 12.84 30.51 -17.01
N GLU A 183 11.67 30.84 -17.55
CA GLU A 183 11.23 32.24 -17.73
C GLU A 183 11.09 32.99 -16.40
N VAL A 184 10.40 32.34 -15.42
CA VAL A 184 10.20 32.92 -14.07
C VAL A 184 11.53 33.11 -13.35
N LEU A 185 12.51 32.24 -13.55
CA LEU A 185 13.85 32.35 -12.97
C LEU A 185 14.76 33.34 -13.72
N GLY A 186 14.27 33.99 -14.78
CA GLY A 186 15.07 34.89 -15.60
C GLY A 186 16.16 34.19 -16.41
N LYS A 187 15.98 32.92 -16.73
CA LYS A 187 16.90 32.05 -17.45
C LYS A 187 16.25 31.37 -18.66
N PRO A 188 15.54 32.13 -19.55
CA PRO A 188 14.79 31.52 -20.66
C PRO A 188 15.67 30.73 -21.63
N GLU A 189 16.94 31.01 -21.66
CA GLU A 189 17.93 30.29 -22.48
C GLU A 189 18.06 28.82 -22.07
N LEU A 190 17.88 28.47 -20.77
CA LEU A 190 17.94 27.11 -20.30
C LEU A 190 16.78 26.24 -20.84
N GLY A 191 15.60 26.82 -20.95
CA GLY A 191 14.43 26.14 -21.53
C GLY A 191 14.54 25.87 -23.04
N ARG A 192 15.59 26.43 -23.71
CA ARG A 192 15.88 26.21 -25.14
C ARG A 192 17.19 25.48 -25.38
N ASP A 193 17.91 25.17 -24.33
CA ASP A 193 19.19 24.47 -24.41
C ASP A 193 18.94 22.99 -24.73
N SER A 194 19.66 22.48 -25.74
CA SER A 194 19.50 21.06 -26.17
C SER A 194 19.75 20.02 -25.08
N ARG A 195 20.45 20.39 -24.04
CA ARG A 195 20.71 19.52 -22.86
C ARG A 195 19.51 19.33 -21.95
N TYR A 196 18.45 20.15 -22.10
CA TYR A 196 17.28 20.17 -21.20
C TYR A 196 15.96 20.27 -21.96
N LEU A 197 15.94 19.91 -23.25
CA LEU A 197 14.73 20.02 -24.09
C LEU A 197 13.64 19.04 -23.71
N THR A 198 14.02 17.89 -23.20
CA THR A 198 13.08 16.85 -22.80
C THR A 198 13.41 16.30 -21.41
N ASN A 199 12.41 15.75 -20.75
CA ASN A 199 12.62 15.10 -19.46
C ASN A 199 13.50 13.82 -19.52
N HIS A 200 13.88 13.40 -20.72
CA HIS A 200 14.75 12.26 -20.95
C HIS A 200 16.24 12.67 -20.99
N ASP A 201 16.53 13.93 -21.29
CA ASP A 201 17.87 14.51 -21.36
C ASP A 201 18.34 14.99 -19.98
#